data_9070dcba748d18c24640c6ad6f93d78e
#
_entry.id   9070dcba748d18c24640c6ad6f93d78e
#
_cell.length_a   1.000
_cell.length_b   1.000
_cell.length_c   1.000
_cell.angle_alpha   90.00
_cell.angle_beta   90.00
_cell.angle_gamma   90.00
#
_symmetry.space_group_name_H-M   'P 1'
#
loop_
_entity.id
_entity.type
_entity.pdbx_description
1 polymer ?
#
loop_
_entity_poly.entity_id
_entity_poly.type
_entity_poly.pdbx_seq_one_letter_code
_entity_poly.pdbx_strand_id
1 'polypeptide(L)'
;MKKIFLILSIGFFFSVNAQETVLPTKPHKGVSYIKNATIHLGNGKVVENGTIKIVDGKIAEVGTNISVPAGTTDVVDATGKHVYPGLILATSTLGLGEINSVELLKTQERSEI
;
A
#
# COMPACT_ATOMS: atom_id res chain seq x y z
N MET A 1 -27.19 44.70 16.77
CA MET A 1 -26.96 44.15 15.45
C MET A 1 -25.45 43.98 15.09
N LYS A 2 -24.62 45.00 15.36
CA LYS A 2 -23.15 44.87 15.08
C LYS A 2 -22.42 43.76 15.85
N LYS A 3 -22.86 43.44 17.09
CA LYS A 3 -22.24 42.38 17.92
C LYS A 3 -22.61 40.97 17.48
N ILE A 4 -23.79 40.76 16.89
CA ILE A 4 -24.24 39.46 16.34
C ILE A 4 -23.47 39.11 15.07
N PHE A 5 -23.13 40.10 14.25
CA PHE A 5 -22.35 39.91 13.04
C PHE A 5 -20.90 39.46 13.34
N LEU A 6 -20.33 39.96 14.44
CA LEU A 6 -18.98 39.62 14.89
C LEU A 6 -18.90 38.17 15.40
N ILE A 7 -19.93 37.69 16.10
CA ILE A 7 -20.03 36.31 16.60
C ILE A 7 -20.19 35.33 15.42
N LEU A 8 -20.99 35.69 14.42
CA LEU A 8 -21.18 34.88 13.21
C LEU A 8 -19.89 34.75 12.39
N SER A 9 -19.06 35.80 12.33
CA SER A 9 -17.78 35.83 11.64
C SER A 9 -16.74 34.92 12.31
N ILE A 10 -16.72 34.84 13.64
CA ILE A 10 -15.78 33.98 14.39
C ILE A 10 -16.10 32.48 14.20
N GLY A 11 -17.39 32.11 14.06
CA GLY A 11 -17.82 30.73 13.85
C GLY A 11 -17.37 30.14 12.50
N PHE A 12 -17.08 30.97 11.51
CA PHE A 12 -16.68 30.51 10.16
C PHE A 12 -15.21 30.03 10.05
N PHE A 13 -14.37 30.40 11.03
CA PHE A 13 -12.95 30.02 11.01
C PHE A 13 -12.63 28.62 11.57
N PHE A 14 -13.60 27.91 12.13
CA PHE A 14 -13.39 26.59 12.74
C PHE A 14 -13.63 25.39 11.80
N SER A 15 -13.92 25.61 10.53
CA SER A 15 -14.36 24.54 9.61
C SER A 15 -13.29 24.07 8.61
N VAL A 16 -11.99 24.25 8.85
CA VAL A 16 -10.95 23.95 7.86
C VAL A 16 -10.05 22.78 8.28
N ASN A 17 -10.63 21.69 8.83
CA ASN A 17 -9.88 20.47 9.09
C ASN A 17 -10.52 19.24 8.42
N ALA A 18 -10.89 19.35 7.16
CA ALA A 18 -11.54 18.28 6.42
C ALA A 18 -10.63 17.61 5.37
N GLN A 19 -9.33 17.61 5.59
CA GLN A 19 -8.44 16.75 4.80
C GLN A 19 -7.82 15.72 5.72
N GLU A 20 -8.30 14.47 5.61
CA GLU A 20 -7.63 13.32 6.17
C GLU A 20 -6.28 13.19 5.49
N THR A 21 -5.23 13.61 6.18
CA THR A 21 -3.86 13.43 5.72
C THR A 21 -3.57 11.95 5.80
N VAL A 22 -3.59 11.25 4.67
CA VAL A 22 -3.10 9.87 4.58
C VAL A 22 -1.61 9.90 4.90
N LEU A 23 -1.30 9.69 6.18
CA LEU A 23 0.09 9.57 6.61
C LEU A 23 0.64 8.24 6.09
N PRO A 24 1.74 8.24 5.34
CA PRO A 24 2.36 6.99 4.95
C PRO A 24 2.75 6.21 6.21
N THR A 25 2.44 4.90 6.20
CA THR A 25 2.81 4.00 7.29
C THR A 25 4.31 4.12 7.56
N LYS A 26 4.67 4.28 8.83
CA LYS A 26 6.08 4.33 9.22
C LYS A 26 6.80 3.07 8.73
N PRO A 27 8.02 3.20 8.16
CA PRO A 27 8.79 2.04 7.76
C PRO A 27 8.98 1.10 8.94
N HIS A 28 8.68 -0.19 8.75
CA HIS A 28 8.96 -1.20 9.77
C HIS A 28 10.46 -1.28 9.97
N LYS A 29 10.91 -1.20 11.22
CA LYS A 29 12.31 -1.40 11.61
C LYS A 29 12.41 -2.63 12.48
N GLY A 30 13.43 -3.43 12.24
CA GLY A 30 13.67 -4.66 12.97
C GLY A 30 13.64 -5.89 12.09
N VAL A 31 13.64 -7.06 12.72
CA VAL A 31 13.67 -8.35 12.05
C VAL A 31 12.37 -9.08 12.31
N SER A 32 11.66 -9.45 11.26
CA SER A 32 10.47 -10.29 11.30
C SER A 32 10.63 -11.56 10.49
N TYR A 33 9.88 -12.59 10.85
CA TYR A 33 9.94 -13.88 10.20
C TYR A 33 8.54 -14.38 9.85
N ILE A 34 8.41 -15.00 8.67
CA ILE A 34 7.25 -15.81 8.29
C ILE A 34 7.75 -17.23 8.14
N LYS A 35 7.27 -18.17 8.94
CA LYS A 35 7.73 -19.55 8.97
C LYS A 35 6.66 -20.55 8.54
N ASN A 36 7.10 -21.76 8.16
CA ASN A 36 6.26 -22.92 7.84
C ASN A 36 5.30 -22.68 6.66
N ALA A 37 5.64 -21.78 5.73
CA ALA A 37 4.81 -21.46 4.58
C ALA A 37 5.21 -22.26 3.33
N THR A 38 4.26 -22.46 2.43
CA THR A 38 4.55 -22.82 1.04
C THR A 38 4.80 -21.52 0.25
N ILE A 39 6.06 -21.28 -0.10
CA ILE A 39 6.50 -20.00 -0.69
C ILE A 39 6.66 -20.15 -2.19
N HIS A 40 5.92 -19.37 -2.96
CA HIS A 40 6.03 -19.27 -4.41
C HIS A 40 6.96 -18.13 -4.80
N LEU A 41 8.09 -18.44 -5.48
CA LEU A 41 9.12 -17.44 -5.78
C LEU A 41 8.83 -16.59 -7.03
N GLY A 42 7.71 -16.82 -7.72
CA GLY A 42 7.34 -16.07 -8.92
C GLY A 42 8.09 -16.49 -10.20
N ASN A 43 9.09 -17.37 -10.10
CA ASN A 43 9.85 -17.93 -11.22
C ASN A 43 9.48 -19.40 -11.52
N GLY A 44 8.33 -19.86 -11.02
CA GLY A 44 7.86 -21.24 -11.09
C GLY A 44 8.40 -22.17 -10.01
N LYS A 45 9.36 -21.72 -9.19
CA LYS A 45 9.87 -22.51 -8.06
C LYS A 45 9.00 -22.31 -6.82
N VAL A 46 8.84 -23.41 -6.06
CA VAL A 46 8.09 -23.45 -4.80
C VAL A 46 9.00 -23.98 -3.71
N VAL A 47 8.98 -23.34 -2.55
CA VAL A 47 9.70 -23.74 -1.34
C VAL A 47 8.66 -24.20 -0.31
N GLU A 48 8.58 -25.49 -0.04
CA GLU A 48 7.68 -26.05 0.97
C GLU A 48 8.30 -25.91 2.36
N ASN A 49 7.45 -25.65 3.38
CA ASN A 49 7.85 -25.41 4.76
C ASN A 49 8.97 -24.35 4.88
N GLY A 50 8.89 -23.35 3.99
CA GLY A 50 9.88 -22.29 3.92
C GLY A 50 9.72 -21.24 5.00
N THR A 51 10.82 -20.52 5.23
CA THR A 51 10.86 -19.35 6.10
C THR A 51 11.33 -18.15 5.30
N ILE A 52 10.71 -17.00 5.54
CA ILE A 52 11.11 -15.70 4.99
C ILE A 52 11.63 -14.87 6.15
N LYS A 53 12.84 -14.35 6.02
CA LYS A 53 13.41 -13.35 6.93
C LYS A 53 13.29 -11.98 6.32
N ILE A 54 12.72 -11.07 7.06
CA ILE A 54 12.52 -9.67 6.66
C ILE A 54 13.31 -8.79 7.61
N VAL A 55 14.13 -7.89 7.07
CA VAL A 55 14.94 -6.94 7.83
C VAL A 55 14.61 -5.54 7.34
N ASP A 56 14.16 -4.67 8.24
CA ASP A 56 13.81 -3.28 7.94
C ASP A 56 12.84 -3.15 6.75
N GLY A 57 11.83 -4.04 6.70
CA GLY A 57 10.81 -4.07 5.65
C GLY A 57 11.25 -4.63 4.30
N LYS A 58 12.46 -5.21 4.22
CA LYS A 58 12.98 -5.84 3.01
C LYS A 58 13.20 -7.33 3.23
N ILE A 59 12.89 -8.15 2.23
CA ILE A 59 13.19 -9.58 2.25
C ILE A 59 14.71 -9.75 2.20
N ALA A 60 15.28 -10.29 3.27
CA ALA A 60 16.72 -10.55 3.38
C ALA A 60 17.06 -11.97 2.94
N GLU A 61 16.20 -12.95 3.26
CA GLU A 61 16.48 -14.37 2.99
C GLU A 61 15.17 -15.16 2.83
N VAL A 62 15.18 -16.15 1.94
CA VAL A 62 14.06 -17.09 1.73
C VAL A 62 14.62 -18.50 1.59
N GLY A 63 14.13 -19.43 2.39
CA GLY A 63 14.60 -20.82 2.32
C GLY A 63 13.99 -21.72 3.37
N THR A 64 14.39 -22.97 3.41
CA THR A 64 13.93 -23.97 4.39
C THR A 64 14.78 -24.01 5.67
N ASN A 65 16.05 -23.59 5.61
CA ASN A 65 17.02 -23.73 6.70
C ASN A 65 17.31 -22.43 7.45
N ILE A 66 16.37 -21.51 7.46
CA ILE A 66 16.54 -20.23 8.16
C ILE A 66 16.20 -20.42 9.64
N SER A 67 17.19 -20.22 10.51
CA SER A 67 17.00 -20.29 11.95
C SER A 67 16.30 -19.03 12.46
N VAL A 68 15.20 -19.24 13.20
CA VAL A 68 14.51 -18.18 13.91
C VAL A 68 15.03 -18.15 15.34
N PRO A 69 15.70 -17.08 15.79
CA PRO A 69 16.22 -16.98 17.15
C PRO A 69 15.11 -17.08 18.19
N ALA A 70 15.38 -17.80 19.28
CA ALA A 70 14.47 -17.86 20.41
C ALA A 70 14.30 -16.46 21.02
N GLY A 71 13.05 -16.08 21.30
CA GLY A 71 12.73 -14.74 21.82
C GLY A 71 12.43 -13.70 20.77
N THR A 72 12.44 -14.04 19.46
CA THR A 72 11.95 -13.14 18.42
C THR A 72 10.44 -12.95 18.58
N THR A 73 10.00 -11.72 18.78
CA THR A 73 8.58 -11.38 19.02
C THR A 73 7.77 -11.24 17.74
N ASP A 74 8.42 -10.90 16.64
CA ASP A 74 7.76 -10.67 15.36
C ASP A 74 7.90 -11.90 14.43
N VAL A 75 7.16 -12.95 14.76
CA VAL A 75 7.13 -14.21 14.01
C VAL A 75 5.71 -14.59 13.66
N VAL A 76 5.45 -14.74 12.37
CA VAL A 76 4.17 -15.22 11.84
C VAL A 76 4.30 -16.69 11.47
N ASP A 77 3.49 -17.54 12.07
CA ASP A 77 3.36 -18.94 11.66
C ASP A 77 2.34 -19.05 10.52
N ALA A 78 2.80 -19.46 9.36
CA ALA A 78 1.99 -19.61 8.15
C ALA A 78 1.82 -21.09 7.74
N THR A 79 1.78 -22.00 8.73
CA THR A 79 1.54 -23.42 8.47
C THR A 79 0.27 -23.64 7.65
N GLY A 80 0.38 -24.37 6.54
CA GLY A 80 -0.73 -24.66 5.63
C GLY A 80 -1.14 -23.47 4.75
N LYS A 81 -0.42 -22.35 4.79
CA LYS A 81 -0.68 -21.17 3.95
C LYS A 81 0.34 -21.04 2.83
N HIS A 82 -0.10 -20.40 1.76
CA HIS A 82 0.74 -20.07 0.63
C HIS A 82 1.12 -18.59 0.66
N VAL A 83 2.39 -18.31 0.36
CA VAL A 83 2.91 -16.95 0.21
C VAL A 83 3.31 -16.73 -1.24
N TYR A 84 2.80 -15.67 -1.83
CA TYR A 84 3.07 -15.29 -3.22
C TYR A 84 3.73 -13.91 -3.26
N PRO A 85 4.58 -13.63 -4.27
CA PRO A 85 5.03 -12.28 -4.52
C PRO A 85 3.86 -11.39 -4.92
N GLY A 86 3.92 -10.11 -4.57
CA GLY A 86 2.93 -9.13 -4.98
C GLY A 86 2.90 -8.95 -6.50
N LEU A 87 1.74 -8.59 -7.03
CA LEU A 87 1.60 -8.29 -8.45
C LEU A 87 2.27 -6.94 -8.76
N ILE A 88 3.17 -6.95 -9.76
CA ILE A 88 3.81 -5.74 -10.27
C ILE A 88 3.20 -5.46 -11.63
N LEU A 89 2.47 -4.35 -11.74
CA LEU A 89 1.93 -3.87 -13.00
C LEU A 89 2.94 -2.90 -13.63
N ALA A 90 3.65 -3.37 -14.65
CA ALA A 90 4.68 -2.58 -15.33
C ALA A 90 4.10 -1.38 -16.10
N THR A 91 2.87 -1.54 -16.60
CA THR A 91 2.12 -0.46 -17.26
C THR A 91 0.72 -0.41 -16.66
N SER A 92 0.25 0.77 -16.29
CA SER A 92 -1.07 0.98 -15.74
C SER A 92 -1.70 2.23 -16.34
N THR A 93 -2.96 2.12 -16.74
CA THR A 93 -3.80 3.26 -17.11
C THR A 93 -4.55 3.85 -15.92
N LEU A 94 -4.29 3.36 -14.71
CA LEU A 94 -4.89 3.88 -13.48
C LEU A 94 -4.50 5.36 -13.31
N GLY A 95 -5.48 6.24 -13.24
CA GLY A 95 -5.26 7.69 -13.18
C GLY A 95 -5.17 8.39 -14.54
N LEU A 96 -5.15 7.67 -15.66
CA LEU A 96 -5.18 8.24 -17.01
C LEU A 96 -6.60 8.35 -17.58
N GLY A 97 -7.63 8.00 -16.83
CA GLY A 97 -9.03 8.01 -17.27
C GLY A 97 -9.57 9.38 -17.67
N GLU A 98 -8.94 10.47 -17.22
CA GLU A 98 -9.32 11.83 -17.61
C GLU A 98 -8.92 12.17 -19.05
N ILE A 99 -7.90 11.53 -19.61
CA ILE A 99 -7.42 11.82 -20.97
C ILE A 99 -8.48 11.48 -22.01
N ASN A 100 -9.28 10.42 -21.78
CA ASN A 100 -10.37 10.04 -22.68
C ASN A 100 -11.52 11.07 -22.69
N SER A 101 -11.74 11.77 -21.55
CA SER A 101 -12.74 12.84 -21.47
C SER A 101 -12.33 14.08 -22.26
N VAL A 102 -11.05 14.38 -22.32
CA VAL A 102 -10.52 15.51 -23.11
C VAL A 102 -10.59 15.23 -24.62
N GLU A 103 -10.41 14.00 -25.03
CA GLU A 103 -10.51 13.60 -26.44
C GLU A 103 -11.95 13.69 -26.97
N LEU A 104 -12.95 13.34 -26.14
CA LEU A 104 -14.36 13.53 -26.49
C LEU A 104 -14.73 15.00 -26.69
N LEU A 105 -14.18 15.92 -25.90
CA LEU A 105 -14.40 17.35 -26.05
C LEU A 105 -13.81 17.88 -27.36
N LYS A 106 -12.62 17.43 -27.76
CA LYS A 106 -12.00 17.79 -29.04
C LYS A 106 -12.78 17.28 -30.26
N THR A 107 -13.44 16.14 -30.13
CA THR A 107 -14.25 15.56 -31.21
C THR A 107 -15.56 16.35 -31.39
N GLN A 108 -16.12 16.89 -30.31
CA GLN A 108 -17.33 17.73 -30.37
C GLN A 108 -17.03 19.10 -31.04
N GLU A 109 -15.91 19.74 -30.72
CA GLU A 109 -15.53 21.01 -31.37
C GLU A 109 -15.31 20.87 -32.89
N ARG A 110 -14.90 19.69 -33.38
CA ARG A 110 -14.65 19.43 -34.79
C ARG A 110 -15.93 19.17 -35.61
N SER A 111 -17.04 18.89 -34.95
CA SER A 111 -18.33 18.59 -35.61
C SER A 111 -19.21 19.82 -35.81
N GLU A 112 -18.81 20.99 -35.33
CA GLU A 112 -19.56 22.27 -35.45
C GLU A 112 -19.00 23.25 -36.48
N ILE A 113 -18.08 22.81 -37.37
CA ILE A 113 -17.55 23.64 -38.47
C ILE A 113 -18.09 23.13 -39.79
#